data_33db0a1a181090da26f36b5f81aee4c7
#
_entry.id   33db0a1a181090da26f36b5f81aee4c7
#
_cell.length_a   1.000
_cell.length_b   1.000
_cell.length_c   1.000
_cell.angle_alpha   90.00
_cell.angle_beta   90.00
_cell.angle_gamma   90.00
#
_symmetry.space_group_name_H-M   'P 1'
#
loop_
_entity.id
_entity.type
_entity.pdbx_description
1 polymer ?
#
loop_
_entity_poly.entity_id
_entity_poly.type
_entity_poly.pdbx_seq_one_letter_code
_entity_poly.pdbx_strand_id
1 'polypeptide(L)'
;MKILHISNFGDKHNGRLYWNQCYKISNGFIRNGHNVYNFSERDKSRSDLLNKFNNNKKLQSSILESVKIYHPDVVLLGHADRIHHETLEQIRSINPNIKIAEWNVDNYMLDNTEHKLKTRSKFLDGIFSTTADNKLSECLSGNFITFFPNIVDPTIEKQKIYNNT
;
A
#
# COMPACT_ATOMS: atom_id res chain seq x y z
N MET A 1 -0.37 8.74 -14.92
CA MET A 1 -1.36 8.67 -13.84
C MET A 1 -0.75 9.25 -12.57
N LYS A 2 -1.58 9.76 -11.66
CA LYS A 2 -1.22 10.15 -10.29
C LYS A 2 -1.53 9.00 -9.34
N ILE A 3 -0.57 8.55 -8.59
CA ILE A 3 -0.70 7.41 -7.68
C ILE A 3 -0.44 7.88 -6.25
N LEU A 4 -1.41 7.71 -5.36
CA LEU A 4 -1.23 7.87 -3.93
C LEU A 4 -0.84 6.49 -3.35
N HIS A 5 0.43 6.30 -3.06
CA HIS A 5 0.94 5.06 -2.50
C HIS A 5 0.99 5.15 -0.97
N ILE A 6 0.08 4.48 -0.31
CA ILE A 6 -0.04 4.45 1.15
C ILE A 6 0.59 3.16 1.67
N SER A 7 1.70 3.29 2.39
CA SER A 7 2.44 2.15 2.90
C SER A 7 3.30 2.53 4.12
N ASN A 8 4.03 1.58 4.66
CA ASN A 8 5.01 1.86 5.70
C ASN A 8 6.36 2.24 5.07
N PHE A 9 6.58 3.51 4.75
CA PHE A 9 7.84 4.01 4.21
C PHE A 9 8.94 4.17 5.26
N GLY A 10 8.55 4.30 6.53
CA GLY A 10 9.49 4.35 7.65
C GLY A 10 10.36 5.60 7.67
N ASP A 11 9.77 6.76 7.40
CA ASP A 11 10.47 8.06 7.39
C ASP A 11 11.19 8.33 8.72
N LYS A 12 10.62 7.85 9.84
CA LYS A 12 11.21 7.95 11.18
C LYS A 12 12.32 6.95 11.48
N HIS A 13 12.65 6.08 10.56
CA HIS A 13 13.65 5.01 10.75
C HIS A 13 15.00 5.33 10.08
N ASN A 14 15.28 6.59 9.76
CA ASN A 14 16.57 7.05 9.24
C ASN A 14 17.08 6.21 8.05
N GLY A 15 16.19 5.89 7.10
CA GLY A 15 16.51 5.14 5.90
C GLY A 15 16.52 3.61 6.06
N ARG A 16 16.30 3.07 7.27
CA ARG A 16 16.32 1.62 7.50
C ARG A 16 15.35 0.84 6.60
N LEU A 17 14.23 1.45 6.23
CA LEU A 17 13.22 0.81 5.37
C LEU A 17 13.37 1.16 3.89
N TYR A 18 14.45 1.84 3.51
CA TYR A 18 14.69 2.23 2.11
C TYR A 18 14.74 1.02 1.15
N TRP A 19 15.16 -0.14 1.63
CA TRP A 19 15.26 -1.38 0.86
C TRP A 19 13.94 -2.14 0.74
N ASN A 20 12.87 -1.65 1.36
CA ASN A 20 11.58 -2.32 1.38
C ASN A 20 10.86 -2.21 0.04
N GLN A 21 9.92 -3.14 -0.18
CA GLN A 21 9.12 -3.23 -1.41
C GLN A 21 8.37 -1.94 -1.73
N CYS A 22 7.92 -1.18 -0.73
CA CYS A 22 7.20 0.08 -0.96
C CYS A 22 8.00 1.09 -1.80
N TYR A 23 9.28 1.30 -1.51
CA TYR A 23 10.14 2.18 -2.30
C TYR A 23 10.39 1.62 -3.70
N LYS A 24 10.64 0.33 -3.82
CA LYS A 24 10.87 -0.33 -5.11
C LYS A 24 9.66 -0.20 -6.04
N ILE A 25 8.46 -0.40 -5.49
CA ILE A 25 7.18 -0.23 -6.20
C ILE A 25 7.03 1.22 -6.66
N SER A 26 7.21 2.20 -5.77
CA SER A 26 7.12 3.62 -6.10
C SER A 26 8.11 4.01 -7.19
N ASN A 27 9.37 3.57 -7.08
CA ASN A 27 10.40 3.84 -8.08
C ASN A 27 10.04 3.22 -9.43
N GLY A 28 9.46 2.02 -9.44
CA GLY A 28 8.97 1.37 -10.64
C GLY A 28 7.91 2.21 -11.36
N PHE A 29 6.94 2.74 -10.63
CA PHE A 29 5.93 3.64 -11.20
C PHE A 29 6.52 4.94 -11.73
N ILE A 30 7.43 5.57 -10.98
CA ILE A 30 8.10 6.81 -11.42
C ILE A 30 8.88 6.57 -12.71
N ARG A 31 9.62 5.47 -12.84
CA ARG A 31 10.35 5.11 -14.07
C ARG A 31 9.42 4.85 -15.26
N ASN A 32 8.20 4.42 -15.00
CA ASN A 32 7.17 4.27 -16.03
C ASN A 32 6.38 5.58 -16.30
N GLY A 33 6.87 6.73 -15.85
CA GLY A 33 6.30 8.04 -16.13
C GLY A 33 5.05 8.37 -15.32
N HIS A 34 4.85 7.75 -14.18
CA HIS A 34 3.74 8.07 -13.28
C HIS A 34 4.19 9.03 -12.18
N ASN A 35 3.28 9.91 -11.74
CA ASN A 35 3.45 10.72 -10.56
C ASN A 35 3.08 9.92 -9.32
N VAL A 36 4.00 9.81 -8.35
CA VAL A 36 3.77 9.05 -7.12
C VAL A 36 3.92 9.94 -5.91
N TYR A 37 2.88 10.00 -5.10
CA TYR A 37 2.94 10.58 -3.76
C TYR A 37 2.99 9.45 -2.72
N ASN A 38 4.12 9.33 -2.03
CA ASN A 38 4.34 8.36 -0.97
C ASN A 38 3.76 8.87 0.35
N PHE A 39 2.83 8.14 0.92
CA PHE A 39 2.20 8.45 2.20
C PHE A 39 2.55 7.36 3.23
N SER A 40 3.38 7.72 4.24
CA SER A 40 3.79 6.79 5.30
C SER A 40 2.73 6.71 6.40
N GLU A 41 1.87 5.69 6.33
CA GLU A 41 0.74 5.55 7.25
C GLU A 41 1.19 5.33 8.70
N ARG A 42 2.23 4.53 8.92
CA ARG A 42 2.72 4.25 10.28
C ARG A 42 3.41 5.45 10.92
N ASP A 43 4.12 6.24 10.15
CA ASP A 43 4.79 7.44 10.67
C ASP A 43 3.77 8.52 11.00
N LYS A 44 2.77 8.70 10.15
CA LYS A 44 1.63 9.60 10.43
C LYS A 44 0.85 9.15 11.67
N SER A 45 0.55 7.87 11.79
CA SER A 45 -0.14 7.34 12.97
C SER A 45 0.67 7.52 14.27
N ARG A 46 1.99 7.39 14.22
CA ARG A 46 2.89 7.55 15.38
C ARG A 46 3.25 9.00 15.70
N SER A 47 3.00 9.93 14.80
CA SER A 47 3.33 11.35 15.01
C SER A 47 2.45 12.03 16.06
N ASP A 48 1.34 11.41 16.41
CA ASP A 48 0.40 11.92 17.41
C ASP A 48 0.16 10.87 18.49
N LEU A 49 0.60 11.17 19.71
CA LEU A 49 0.41 10.30 20.87
C LEU A 49 -1.07 10.01 21.14
N LEU A 50 -1.95 10.94 20.80
CA LEU A 50 -3.40 10.80 20.97
C LEU A 50 -4.06 9.93 19.89
N ASN A 51 -3.41 9.69 18.75
CA ASN A 51 -3.96 8.86 17.67
C ASN A 51 -4.30 7.44 18.12
N LYS A 52 -3.49 6.88 19.03
CA LYS A 52 -3.73 5.54 19.58
C LYS A 52 -5.03 5.47 20.40
N PHE A 53 -5.35 6.55 21.13
CA PHE A 53 -6.60 6.65 21.92
C PHE A 53 -7.81 7.04 21.06
N ASN A 54 -7.60 7.79 19.98
CA ASN A 54 -8.64 8.29 19.09
C ASN A 54 -8.83 7.43 17.82
N ASN A 55 -8.53 6.15 17.89
CA ASN A 55 -8.70 5.20 16.76
C ASN A 55 -8.14 5.71 15.44
N ASN A 56 -6.94 6.31 15.45
CA ASN A 56 -6.25 6.85 14.28
C ASN A 56 -7.05 7.89 13.46
N LYS A 57 -7.99 8.61 14.03
CA LYS A 57 -8.85 9.59 13.33
C LYS A 57 -8.06 10.62 12.53
N LYS A 58 -6.95 11.12 13.08
CA LYS A 58 -6.10 12.10 12.40
C LYS A 58 -5.38 11.49 11.18
N LEU A 59 -5.00 10.21 11.25
CA LEU A 59 -4.47 9.48 10.10
C LEU A 59 -5.51 9.41 8.98
N GLN A 60 -6.75 9.00 9.31
CA GLN A 60 -7.84 8.91 8.33
C GLN A 60 -8.11 10.26 7.66
N SER A 61 -8.22 11.34 8.46
CA SER A 61 -8.42 12.69 7.95
C SER A 61 -7.27 13.12 7.02
N SER A 62 -6.02 12.84 7.38
CA SER A 62 -4.85 13.18 6.54
C SER A 62 -4.85 12.43 5.21
N ILE A 63 -5.31 11.18 5.19
CA ILE A 63 -5.47 10.41 3.94
C ILE A 63 -6.52 11.06 3.05
N LEU A 64 -7.69 11.38 3.59
CA LEU A 64 -8.78 12.02 2.83
C LEU A 64 -8.37 13.40 2.31
N GLU A 65 -7.64 14.17 3.11
CA GLU A 65 -7.08 15.45 2.68
C GLU A 65 -6.08 15.28 1.53
N SER A 66 -5.20 14.26 1.63
CA SER A 66 -4.25 13.95 0.56
C SER A 66 -4.98 13.57 -0.74
N VAL A 67 -6.06 12.80 -0.67
CA VAL A 67 -6.89 12.48 -1.85
C VAL A 67 -7.51 13.73 -2.45
N LYS A 68 -8.05 14.64 -1.61
CA LYS A 68 -8.67 15.90 -2.06
C LYS A 68 -7.68 16.87 -2.71
N ILE A 69 -6.44 16.93 -2.20
CA ILE A 69 -5.43 17.88 -2.69
C ILE A 69 -4.67 17.31 -3.89
N TYR A 70 -4.25 16.06 -3.80
CA TYR A 70 -3.42 15.43 -4.82
C TYR A 70 -4.22 14.96 -6.04
N HIS A 71 -5.52 14.68 -5.88
CA HIS A 71 -6.42 14.12 -6.91
C HIS A 71 -5.80 12.89 -7.60
N PRO A 72 -5.54 11.79 -6.87
CA PRO A 72 -4.96 10.60 -7.47
C PRO A 72 -5.95 9.87 -8.39
N ASP A 73 -5.42 9.24 -9.45
CA ASP A 73 -6.15 8.29 -10.28
C ASP A 73 -6.24 6.93 -9.59
N VAL A 74 -5.19 6.60 -8.82
CA VAL A 74 -5.05 5.32 -8.12
C VAL A 74 -4.61 5.55 -6.67
N VAL A 75 -5.27 4.89 -5.73
CA VAL A 75 -4.79 4.68 -4.36
C VAL A 75 -4.24 3.27 -4.28
N LEU A 76 -2.94 3.15 -4.01
CA LEU A 76 -2.26 1.88 -3.84
C LEU A 76 -1.95 1.65 -2.36
N LEU A 77 -2.46 0.57 -1.80
CA LEU A 77 -2.27 0.19 -0.41
C LEU A 77 -1.19 -0.89 -0.29
N GLY A 78 -0.27 -0.73 0.68
CA GLY A 78 0.71 -1.76 0.98
C GLY A 78 1.05 -1.77 2.47
N HIS A 79 0.79 -2.89 3.17
CA HIS A 79 0.90 -2.97 4.63
C HIS A 79 0.18 -1.82 5.35
N ALA A 80 -0.99 -1.44 4.83
CA ALA A 80 -1.77 -0.29 5.28
C ALA A 80 -2.84 -0.71 6.31
N ASP A 81 -2.42 -1.40 7.34
CA ASP A 81 -3.30 -2.06 8.34
C ASP A 81 -4.14 -1.09 9.16
N ARG A 82 -3.76 0.19 9.22
CA ARG A 82 -4.41 1.20 10.06
C ARG A 82 -5.45 2.03 9.34
N ILE A 83 -5.68 1.74 8.07
CA ILE A 83 -6.73 2.41 7.29
C ILE A 83 -8.05 1.71 7.55
N HIS A 84 -9.06 2.49 7.91
CA HIS A 84 -10.40 2.00 8.16
C HIS A 84 -11.17 1.79 6.85
N HIS A 85 -12.11 0.86 6.85
CA HIS A 85 -12.96 0.58 5.68
C HIS A 85 -13.79 1.81 5.30
N GLU A 86 -14.30 2.53 6.29
CA GLU A 86 -15.06 3.79 6.09
C GLU A 86 -14.22 4.85 5.37
N THR A 87 -12.90 4.85 5.58
CA THR A 87 -12.00 5.76 4.86
C THR A 87 -11.92 5.40 3.38
N LEU A 88 -11.90 4.10 3.04
CA LEU A 88 -11.91 3.65 1.65
C LEU A 88 -13.24 4.01 0.95
N GLU A 89 -14.36 3.89 1.63
CA GLU A 89 -15.66 4.34 1.14
C GLU A 89 -15.69 5.85 0.90
N GLN A 90 -15.15 6.63 1.84
CA GLN A 90 -15.07 8.08 1.70
C GLN A 90 -14.15 8.51 0.55
N ILE A 91 -13.05 7.78 0.30
CA ILE A 91 -12.20 8.02 -0.88
C ILE A 91 -13.01 7.87 -2.16
N ARG A 92 -13.83 6.81 -2.29
CA ARG A 92 -14.72 6.63 -3.44
C ARG A 92 -15.81 7.69 -3.53
N SER A 93 -16.30 8.18 -2.40
CA SER A 93 -17.28 9.28 -2.38
C SER A 93 -16.67 10.60 -2.86
N ILE A 94 -15.38 10.84 -2.62
CA ILE A 94 -14.65 12.02 -3.13
C ILE A 94 -14.44 11.91 -4.65
N ASN A 95 -14.08 10.73 -5.14
CA ASN A 95 -13.90 10.48 -6.57
C ASN A 95 -14.39 9.06 -6.92
N PRO A 96 -15.61 8.91 -7.51
CA PRO A 96 -16.16 7.60 -7.87
C PRO A 96 -15.33 6.81 -8.90
N ASN A 97 -14.50 7.51 -9.70
CA ASN A 97 -13.67 6.88 -10.72
C ASN A 97 -12.31 6.39 -10.20
N ILE A 98 -11.96 6.73 -8.95
CA ILE A 98 -10.67 6.36 -8.37
C ILE A 98 -10.54 4.84 -8.29
N LYS A 99 -9.38 4.31 -8.64
CA LYS A 99 -9.08 2.89 -8.45
C LYS A 99 -8.34 2.70 -7.13
N ILE A 100 -8.76 1.69 -6.37
CA ILE A 100 -8.11 1.31 -5.11
C ILE A 100 -7.56 -0.09 -5.27
N ALA A 101 -6.25 -0.23 -5.14
CA ALA A 101 -5.58 -1.53 -5.23
C ALA A 101 -4.73 -1.80 -3.99
N GLU A 102 -4.50 -3.07 -3.69
CA GLU A 102 -3.62 -3.48 -2.59
C GLU A 102 -2.54 -4.44 -3.10
N TRP A 103 -1.31 -4.25 -2.62
CA TRP A 103 -0.26 -5.25 -2.80
C TRP A 103 0.09 -5.89 -1.45
N ASN A 104 0.30 -7.19 -1.47
CA ASN A 104 0.59 -8.00 -0.28
C ASN A 104 1.75 -8.94 -0.57
N VAL A 105 2.75 -8.93 0.33
CA VAL A 105 3.92 -9.82 0.30
C VAL A 105 3.93 -10.83 1.44
N ASP A 106 2.94 -10.77 2.34
CA ASP A 106 2.81 -11.71 3.44
C ASP A 106 2.23 -13.04 2.96
N ASN A 107 2.53 -14.10 3.69
CA ASN A 107 1.95 -15.41 3.42
C ASN A 107 0.44 -15.37 3.65
N TYR A 108 -0.32 -15.58 2.58
CA TYR A 108 -1.77 -15.57 2.61
C TYR A 108 -2.38 -16.70 3.44
N MET A 109 -1.67 -17.80 3.57
CA MET A 109 -2.14 -18.98 4.32
C MET A 109 -2.17 -18.79 5.85
N LEU A 110 -1.69 -17.62 6.32
CA LEU A 110 -1.83 -17.28 7.73
C LEU A 110 -3.24 -16.73 7.99
N ASP A 111 -3.97 -17.33 8.93
CA ASP A 111 -5.38 -17.07 9.23
C ASP A 111 -5.76 -15.58 9.34
N ASN A 112 -4.89 -14.79 9.97
CA ASN A 112 -5.11 -13.35 10.10
C ASN A 112 -5.01 -12.58 8.78
N THR A 113 -4.20 -13.04 7.83
CA THR A 113 -4.00 -12.37 6.54
C THR A 113 -5.18 -12.64 5.63
N GLU A 114 -5.67 -13.88 5.57
CA GLU A 114 -6.84 -14.24 4.79
C GLU A 114 -8.09 -13.45 5.21
N HIS A 115 -8.38 -13.43 6.50
CA HIS A 115 -9.55 -12.72 7.02
C HIS A 115 -9.50 -11.22 6.73
N LYS A 116 -8.34 -10.60 6.89
CA LYS A 116 -8.15 -9.17 6.58
C LYS A 116 -8.36 -8.87 5.11
N LEU A 117 -7.81 -9.69 4.22
CA LEU A 117 -7.98 -9.52 2.78
C LEU A 117 -9.43 -9.71 2.35
N LYS A 118 -10.12 -10.73 2.87
CA LYS A 118 -11.54 -10.96 2.60
C LYS A 118 -12.42 -9.76 2.97
N THR A 119 -12.20 -9.21 4.17
CA THR A 119 -13.01 -8.06 4.62
C THR A 119 -12.69 -6.79 3.83
N ARG A 120 -11.44 -6.57 3.46
CA ARG A 120 -10.99 -5.39 2.71
C ARG A 120 -11.28 -5.49 1.22
N SER A 121 -11.28 -6.70 0.64
CA SER A 121 -11.47 -6.92 -0.80
C SER A 121 -12.71 -6.24 -1.37
N LYS A 122 -13.78 -6.13 -0.58
CA LYS A 122 -15.03 -5.45 -0.96
C LYS A 122 -14.84 -3.98 -1.36
N PHE A 123 -13.76 -3.36 -0.91
CA PHE A 123 -13.43 -1.96 -1.17
C PHE A 123 -12.34 -1.77 -2.23
N LEU A 124 -11.78 -2.87 -2.76
CA LEU A 124 -10.65 -2.87 -3.70
C LEU A 124 -11.11 -3.18 -5.11
N ASP A 125 -10.46 -2.58 -6.10
CA ASP A 125 -10.59 -2.96 -7.52
C ASP A 125 -9.60 -4.06 -7.91
N GLY A 126 -8.48 -4.19 -7.19
CA GLY A 126 -7.46 -5.19 -7.50
C GLY A 126 -6.53 -5.52 -6.34
N ILE A 127 -6.04 -6.74 -6.34
CA ILE A 127 -5.10 -7.26 -5.35
C ILE A 127 -3.91 -7.89 -6.06
N PHE A 128 -2.72 -7.49 -5.66
CA PHE A 128 -1.44 -8.00 -6.13
C PHE A 128 -0.78 -8.77 -4.99
N SER A 129 -0.51 -10.07 -5.18
CA SER A 129 0.04 -10.90 -4.12
C SER A 129 1.25 -11.70 -4.57
N THR A 130 2.22 -11.86 -3.67
CA THR A 130 3.35 -12.79 -3.89
C THR A 130 2.99 -14.24 -3.59
N THR A 131 1.78 -14.51 -3.11
CA THR A 131 1.26 -15.87 -2.95
C THR A 131 0.63 -16.33 -4.26
N ALA A 132 1.18 -17.39 -4.86
CA ALA A 132 0.68 -18.01 -6.09
C ALA A 132 -0.22 -19.20 -5.75
N ASP A 133 -1.39 -18.96 -5.17
CA ASP A 133 -2.34 -20.02 -4.81
C ASP A 133 -3.72 -19.75 -5.44
N ASN A 134 -4.30 -20.77 -6.07
CA ASN A 134 -5.64 -20.70 -6.66
C ASN A 134 -6.73 -20.40 -5.61
N LYS A 135 -6.52 -20.77 -4.36
CA LYS A 135 -7.41 -20.43 -3.24
C LYS A 135 -7.59 -18.91 -3.06
N LEU A 136 -6.61 -18.11 -3.48
CA LEU A 136 -6.73 -16.66 -3.46
C LEU A 136 -7.90 -16.17 -4.33
N SER A 137 -8.04 -16.72 -5.53
CA SER A 137 -9.13 -16.39 -6.45
C SER A 137 -10.49 -16.86 -5.95
N GLU A 138 -10.54 -18.02 -5.27
CA GLU A 138 -11.76 -18.58 -4.68
C GLU A 138 -12.24 -17.75 -3.49
N CYS A 139 -11.32 -17.28 -2.66
CA CYS A 139 -11.63 -16.50 -1.47
C CYS A 139 -12.07 -15.07 -1.75
N LEU A 140 -11.72 -14.51 -2.90
CA LEU A 140 -11.85 -13.09 -3.24
C LEU A 140 -12.64 -12.89 -4.54
N SER A 141 -13.69 -13.67 -4.72
CA SER A 141 -14.56 -13.66 -5.91
C SER A 141 -15.03 -12.23 -6.23
N GLY A 142 -14.81 -11.80 -7.48
CA GLY A 142 -15.24 -10.52 -8.01
C GLY A 142 -14.16 -9.45 -8.13
N ASN A 143 -12.96 -9.66 -7.60
CA ASN A 143 -11.84 -8.74 -7.71
C ASN A 143 -10.82 -9.19 -8.76
N PHE A 144 -10.13 -8.22 -9.37
CA PHE A 144 -8.94 -8.53 -10.14
C PHE A 144 -7.81 -8.94 -9.18
N ILE A 145 -7.38 -10.20 -9.27
CA ILE A 145 -6.29 -10.73 -8.44
C ILE A 145 -5.21 -11.24 -9.37
N THR A 146 -3.97 -10.87 -9.08
CA THR A 146 -2.83 -11.36 -9.83
C THR A 146 -1.63 -11.62 -8.93
N PHE A 147 -0.90 -12.65 -9.29
CA PHE A 147 0.42 -12.90 -8.71
C PHE A 147 1.42 -11.86 -9.21
N PHE A 148 2.27 -11.38 -8.34
CA PHE A 148 3.49 -10.68 -8.72
C PHE A 148 4.67 -11.17 -7.84
N PRO A 149 5.86 -11.33 -8.41
CA PRO A 149 7.03 -11.71 -7.62
C PRO A 149 7.50 -10.54 -6.74
N ASN A 150 8.37 -10.84 -5.77
CA ASN A 150 9.08 -9.78 -5.05
C ASN A 150 9.82 -8.89 -6.02
N ILE A 151 9.60 -7.58 -5.90
CA ILE A 151 10.12 -6.60 -6.84
C ILE A 151 11.60 -6.32 -6.55
N VAL A 152 12.38 -6.32 -7.63
CA VAL A 152 13.77 -5.89 -7.64
C VAL A 152 13.85 -4.48 -8.23
N ASP A 153 14.55 -3.59 -7.56
CA ASP A 153 14.84 -2.24 -8.06
C ASP A 153 16.31 -2.13 -8.45
N PRO A 154 16.63 -1.95 -9.73
CA PRO A 154 18.02 -1.89 -10.17
C PRO A 154 18.80 -0.71 -9.60
N THR A 155 18.17 0.35 -9.13
CA THR A 155 18.85 1.47 -8.47
C THR A 155 19.21 1.17 -7.02
N ILE A 156 18.49 0.24 -6.39
CA ILE A 156 18.71 -0.20 -5.03
C ILE A 156 19.67 -1.41 -5.01
N GLU A 157 19.46 -2.37 -5.92
CA GLU A 157 20.10 -3.70 -5.86
C GLU A 157 21.31 -3.86 -6.80
N LYS A 158 21.57 -2.89 -7.67
CA LYS A 158 22.82 -2.84 -8.46
C LYS A 158 24.07 -2.47 -7.65
N GLN A 159 23.89 -2.05 -6.41
CA GLN A 159 25.06 -1.83 -5.58
C GLN A 159 25.75 -3.18 -5.36
N LYS A 160 26.92 -3.35 -5.96
CA LYS A 160 27.78 -4.51 -5.69
C LYS A 160 28.26 -4.41 -4.25
N ILE A 161 27.48 -4.96 -3.35
CA ILE A 161 27.81 -5.05 -1.91
C ILE A 161 28.95 -6.08 -1.72
N TYR A 162 29.15 -6.94 -2.69
CA TYR A 162 30.25 -7.90 -2.71
C TYR A 162 31.46 -7.24 -3.38
N ASN A 163 32.32 -6.62 -2.59
CA ASN A 163 33.67 -6.36 -3.03
C ASN A 163 34.32 -7.71 -3.27
N ASN A 164 34.87 -7.90 -4.45
CA ASN A 164 35.79 -8.98 -4.71
C ASN A 164 36.93 -8.86 -3.71
N THR A 165 36.99 -9.73 -2.73
CA THR A 165 38.19 -10.03 -1.97
C THR A 165 39.14 -10.79 -2.88
#